data_c4e766c0eb8a2ce1951c8e5e6d701e1e
#
_entry.id   c4e766c0eb8a2ce1951c8e5e6d701e1e
#
_cell.length_a   1.000
_cell.length_b   1.000
_cell.length_c   1.000
_cell.angle_alpha   90.00
_cell.angle_beta   90.00
_cell.angle_gamma   90.00
#
_symmetry.space_group_name_H-M   'P 1'
#
loop_
_entity.id
_entity.type
_entity.pdbx_description
1 polymer ?
#
loop_
_entity_poly.entity_id
_entity_poly.type
_entity_poly.pdbx_seq_one_letter_code
_entity_poly.pdbx_strand_id
1 'polypeptide(L)'
;VYFLTSLPFYEKVFYAEVFEKDLIYIGGLFFVLGIIFTIKKKEFRYIHYWLLAIIIYFILAAKEVEWHTYYTIPIIVPASIFIGYAISNSLKLITEYKITGIKKIALQALFAAMIITFPLIGYHKITGRYKAKRVEKDYPVQVAGKIVDETTNENDLIIGCIWGGPELLYYSNRRGWVMDSNRCSIEYIEICRQQGADYFVTTQQDTIDSSVLDDIKDKYEVIRATNEYLIVRL
;
A
#
# COMPACT_ATOMS: atom_id res chain seq x y z
N VAL A 1 -20.97 -5.98 11.80
CA VAL A 1 -20.91 -6.60 13.13
C VAL A 1 -19.90 -7.75 13.16
N TYR A 2 -19.82 -8.62 12.13
CA TYR A 2 -18.87 -9.76 12.07
C TYR A 2 -17.40 -9.33 12.31
N PHE A 3 -16.95 -8.24 11.68
CA PHE A 3 -15.57 -7.74 11.82
C PHE A 3 -15.21 -7.34 13.26
N LEU A 4 -16.16 -6.77 14.00
CA LEU A 4 -15.92 -6.28 15.37
C LEU A 4 -15.76 -7.40 16.41
N THR A 5 -16.26 -8.60 16.11
CA THR A 5 -16.17 -9.77 16.99
C THR A 5 -15.11 -10.78 16.52
N SER A 6 -14.44 -10.49 15.41
CA SER A 6 -13.50 -11.40 14.77
C SER A 6 -12.08 -11.13 15.26
N LEU A 7 -11.49 -12.09 15.99
CA LEU A 7 -10.08 -12.03 16.39
C LEU A 7 -9.12 -11.81 15.20
N PRO A 8 -9.31 -12.47 14.02
CA PRO A 8 -8.49 -12.24 12.84
C PRO A 8 -8.46 -10.79 12.35
N PHE A 9 -9.56 -10.04 12.50
CA PHE A 9 -9.56 -8.61 12.16
C PHE A 9 -8.58 -7.81 13.02
N TYR A 10 -8.62 -8.02 14.33
CA TYR A 10 -7.72 -7.31 15.26
C TYR A 10 -6.26 -7.72 15.06
N GLU A 11 -6.00 -9.00 14.81
CA GLU A 11 -4.66 -9.50 14.50
C GLU A 11 -4.13 -8.86 13.19
N LYS A 12 -4.93 -8.83 12.15
CA LYS A 12 -4.53 -8.24 10.87
C LYS A 12 -4.31 -6.73 10.96
N VAL A 13 -5.28 -5.98 11.51
CA VAL A 13 -5.23 -4.50 11.51
C VAL A 13 -4.26 -3.98 12.56
N PHE A 14 -4.39 -4.38 13.80
CA PHE A 14 -3.59 -3.81 14.87
C PHE A 14 -2.20 -4.43 14.97
N TYR A 15 -2.09 -5.75 14.88
CA TYR A 15 -0.79 -6.40 14.99
C TYR A 15 -0.02 -6.33 13.68
N ALA A 16 -0.54 -6.89 12.57
CA ALA A 16 0.21 -6.99 11.34
C ALA A 16 0.37 -5.63 10.61
N GLU A 17 -0.69 -4.81 10.51
CA GLU A 17 -0.58 -3.54 9.79
C GLU A 17 0.03 -2.45 10.69
N VAL A 18 -0.54 -2.18 11.87
CA VAL A 18 -0.09 -1.07 12.72
C VAL A 18 1.24 -1.40 13.41
N PHE A 19 1.31 -2.48 14.21
CA PHE A 19 2.51 -2.75 15.01
C PHE A 19 3.69 -3.27 14.19
N GLU A 20 3.45 -4.17 13.23
CA GLU A 20 4.55 -4.76 12.46
C GLU A 20 4.98 -3.88 11.29
N LYS A 21 4.03 -3.35 10.52
CA LYS A 21 4.34 -2.61 9.28
C LYS A 21 4.53 -1.12 9.53
N ASP A 22 3.58 -0.46 10.22
CA ASP A 22 3.61 0.99 10.36
C ASP A 22 4.57 1.43 11.47
N LEU A 23 4.58 0.74 12.62
CA LEU A 23 5.38 1.09 13.81
C LEU A 23 6.64 0.24 14.01
N ILE A 24 6.83 -0.84 13.24
CA ILE A 24 8.04 -1.67 13.26
C ILE A 24 8.39 -2.16 14.67
N TYR A 25 7.49 -2.84 15.37
CA TYR A 25 7.62 -3.35 16.73
C TYR A 25 8.29 -2.41 17.75
N ILE A 26 9.51 -1.91 17.46
CA ILE A 26 10.28 -0.99 18.32
C ILE A 26 9.51 0.34 18.48
N GLY A 27 9.00 0.90 17.39
CA GLY A 27 8.13 2.08 17.44
C GLY A 27 6.83 1.78 18.18
N GLY A 28 6.26 0.58 17.99
CA GLY A 28 5.08 0.11 18.74
C GLY A 28 5.33 0.06 20.25
N LEU A 29 6.50 -0.40 20.69
CA LEU A 29 6.90 -0.37 22.10
C LEU A 29 6.94 1.07 22.63
N PHE A 30 7.64 1.98 21.93
CA PHE A 30 7.70 3.38 22.32
C PHE A 30 6.33 4.07 22.25
N PHE A 31 5.47 3.70 21.31
CA PHE A 31 4.10 4.18 21.22
C PHE A 31 3.30 3.84 22.48
N VAL A 32 3.31 2.58 22.90
CA VAL A 32 2.63 2.13 24.13
C VAL A 32 3.21 2.83 25.37
N LEU A 33 4.54 2.91 25.48
CA LEU A 33 5.19 3.65 26.57
C LEU A 33 4.79 5.13 26.58
N GLY A 34 4.69 5.76 25.41
CA GLY A 34 4.26 7.15 25.28
C GLY A 34 2.84 7.38 25.77
N ILE A 35 1.91 6.49 25.43
CA ILE A 35 0.54 6.51 25.97
C ILE A 35 0.57 6.42 27.49
N ILE A 36 1.30 5.45 28.06
CA ILE A 36 1.39 5.23 29.50
C ILE A 36 1.97 6.47 30.21
N PHE A 37 3.05 7.06 29.68
CA PHE A 37 3.70 8.23 30.27
C PHE A 37 2.85 9.50 30.20
N THR A 38 1.90 9.57 29.28
CA THR A 38 1.10 10.77 29.01
C THR A 38 -0.35 10.70 29.48
N ILE A 39 -0.85 9.52 29.86
CA ILE A 39 -2.28 9.29 30.17
C ILE A 39 -2.84 10.24 31.23
N LYS A 40 -2.02 10.66 32.22
CA LYS A 40 -2.42 11.60 33.27
C LYS A 40 -2.06 13.05 32.98
N LYS A 41 -1.43 13.33 31.82
CA LYS A 41 -0.95 14.67 31.49
C LYS A 41 -2.01 15.45 30.72
N LYS A 42 -2.43 16.58 31.25
CA LYS A 42 -3.49 17.42 30.67
C LYS A 42 -3.14 17.94 29.28
N GLU A 43 -1.86 18.26 29.05
CA GLU A 43 -1.32 18.74 27.78
C GLU A 43 -1.42 17.73 26.63
N PHE A 44 -1.50 16.42 26.94
CA PHE A 44 -1.65 15.36 25.95
C PHE A 44 -3.10 14.94 25.70
N ARG A 45 -4.06 15.52 26.39
CA ARG A 45 -5.48 15.11 26.31
C ARG A 45 -6.01 15.12 24.88
N TYR A 46 -5.69 16.14 24.10
CA TYR A 46 -6.14 16.23 22.71
C TYR A 46 -5.56 15.13 21.83
N ILE A 47 -4.32 14.72 22.07
CA ILE A 47 -3.69 13.63 21.32
C ILE A 47 -4.32 12.28 21.68
N HIS A 48 -4.69 12.08 22.96
CA HIS A 48 -5.45 10.89 23.35
C HIS A 48 -6.83 10.84 22.72
N TYR A 49 -7.54 11.99 22.63
CA TYR A 49 -8.82 12.05 21.92
C TYR A 49 -8.67 11.80 20.43
N TRP A 50 -7.61 12.33 19.82
CA TRP A 50 -7.30 12.04 18.42
C TRP A 50 -7.05 10.54 18.19
N LEU A 51 -6.24 9.90 19.01
CA LEU A 51 -6.02 8.46 18.96
C LEU A 51 -7.33 7.68 19.13
N LEU A 52 -8.19 8.09 20.08
CA LEU A 52 -9.51 7.47 20.26
C LEU A 52 -10.38 7.62 19.02
N ALA A 53 -10.38 8.79 18.38
CA ALA A 53 -11.13 9.03 17.15
C ALA A 53 -10.63 8.10 16.01
N ILE A 54 -9.32 7.86 15.91
CA ILE A 54 -8.77 6.93 14.92
C ILE A 54 -9.16 5.48 15.23
N ILE A 55 -9.18 5.07 16.50
CA ILE A 55 -9.65 3.74 16.88
C ILE A 55 -11.14 3.56 16.51
N ILE A 56 -11.96 4.57 16.78
CA ILE A 56 -13.38 4.58 16.38
C ILE A 56 -13.50 4.51 14.85
N TYR A 57 -12.68 5.26 14.12
CA TYR A 57 -12.63 5.18 12.66
C TYR A 57 -12.28 3.77 12.16
N PHE A 58 -11.28 3.10 12.75
CA PHE A 58 -10.94 1.71 12.36
C PHE A 58 -12.09 0.75 12.60
N ILE A 59 -12.88 0.98 13.65
CA ILE A 59 -14.07 0.17 13.96
C ILE A 59 -15.19 0.43 12.95
N LEU A 60 -15.49 1.71 12.66
CA LEU A 60 -16.57 2.08 11.74
C LEU A 60 -16.26 1.72 10.28
N ALA A 61 -15.01 1.87 9.86
CA ALA A 61 -14.54 1.53 8.53
C ALA A 61 -13.85 0.15 8.46
N ALA A 62 -14.18 -0.78 9.35
CA ALA A 62 -13.45 -2.04 9.55
C ALA A 62 -13.22 -2.82 8.25
N LYS A 63 -14.22 -2.91 7.38
CA LYS A 63 -14.12 -3.60 6.09
C LYS A 63 -13.04 -2.96 5.20
N GLU A 64 -13.04 -1.65 5.07
CA GLU A 64 -12.10 -0.92 4.21
C GLU A 64 -10.68 -0.96 4.79
N VAL A 65 -10.55 -0.82 6.11
CA VAL A 65 -9.25 -0.91 6.82
C VAL A 65 -8.64 -2.30 6.69
N GLU A 66 -9.46 -3.36 6.68
CA GLU A 66 -8.97 -4.73 6.46
C GLU A 66 -8.49 -4.96 5.02
N TRP A 67 -9.15 -4.38 4.04
CA TRP A 67 -8.84 -4.60 2.62
C TRP A 67 -7.73 -3.69 2.09
N HIS A 68 -7.60 -2.49 2.64
CA HIS A 68 -6.68 -1.46 2.14
C HIS A 68 -5.75 -0.97 3.26
N THR A 69 -4.51 -1.37 3.21
CA THR A 69 -3.50 -1.07 4.25
C THR A 69 -3.25 0.42 4.47
N TYR A 70 -3.48 1.27 3.46
CA TYR A 70 -3.29 2.72 3.58
C TYR A 70 -4.32 3.41 4.48
N TYR A 71 -5.40 2.74 4.83
CA TYR A 71 -6.36 3.28 5.81
C TYR A 71 -5.83 3.28 7.25
N THR A 72 -4.70 2.60 7.52
CA THR A 72 -4.03 2.69 8.84
C THR A 72 -3.14 3.92 8.99
N ILE A 73 -2.76 4.60 7.89
CA ILE A 73 -1.88 5.78 7.89
C ILE A 73 -2.27 6.88 8.90
N PRO A 74 -3.55 7.19 9.15
CA PRO A 74 -3.93 8.23 10.12
C PRO A 74 -3.36 8.04 11.52
N ILE A 75 -3.04 6.80 11.94
CA ILE A 75 -2.46 6.53 13.26
C ILE A 75 -1.02 7.05 13.41
N ILE A 76 -0.30 7.20 12.29
CA ILE A 76 1.13 7.58 12.30
C ILE A 76 1.34 8.93 12.99
N VAL A 77 0.43 9.88 12.82
CA VAL A 77 0.57 11.23 13.40
C VAL A 77 0.53 11.20 14.93
N PRO A 78 -0.54 10.72 15.60
CA PRO A 78 -0.53 10.64 17.07
C PRO A 78 0.51 9.64 17.57
N ALA A 79 0.81 8.55 16.84
CA ALA A 79 1.84 7.60 17.23
C ALA A 79 3.22 8.25 17.26
N SER A 80 3.60 9.07 16.29
CA SER A 80 4.90 9.76 16.29
C SER A 80 5.06 10.72 17.46
N ILE A 81 3.98 11.39 17.90
CA ILE A 81 4.00 12.25 19.09
C ILE A 81 4.25 11.43 20.37
N PHE A 82 3.52 10.31 20.54
CA PHE A 82 3.72 9.42 21.69
C PHE A 82 5.11 8.79 21.69
N ILE A 83 5.60 8.33 20.53
CA ILE A 83 6.95 7.77 20.37
C ILE A 83 8.01 8.80 20.74
N GLY A 84 7.93 10.01 20.20
CA GLY A 84 8.87 11.09 20.50
C GLY A 84 8.89 11.42 21.98
N TYR A 85 7.72 11.50 22.62
CA TYR A 85 7.62 11.72 24.06
C TYR A 85 8.20 10.56 24.87
N ALA A 86 7.92 9.32 24.49
CA ALA A 86 8.46 8.14 25.16
C ALA A 86 9.99 8.11 25.12
N ILE A 87 10.58 8.38 23.94
CA ILE A 87 12.02 8.47 23.76
C ILE A 87 12.62 9.54 24.66
N SER A 88 12.08 10.76 24.62
CA SER A 88 12.57 11.89 25.44
C SER A 88 12.48 11.60 26.93
N ASN A 89 11.33 11.10 27.39
CA ASN A 89 11.11 10.79 28.79
C ASN A 89 11.96 9.61 29.28
N SER A 90 12.17 8.60 28.45
CA SER A 90 13.04 7.47 28.78
C SER A 90 14.51 7.90 28.88
N LEU A 91 14.99 8.77 27.99
CA LEU A 91 16.33 9.37 28.09
C LEU A 91 16.50 10.13 29.41
N LYS A 92 15.51 10.94 29.77
CA LYS A 92 15.52 11.69 31.05
C LYS A 92 15.60 10.71 32.21
N LEU A 93 14.78 9.69 32.26
CA LEU A 93 14.79 8.68 33.32
C LEU A 93 16.15 7.96 33.41
N ILE A 94 16.77 7.57 32.30
CA ILE A 94 18.08 6.91 32.27
C ILE A 94 19.19 7.86 32.79
N THR A 95 19.10 9.16 32.49
CA THR A 95 20.10 10.15 32.92
C THR A 95 19.95 10.52 34.38
N GLU A 96 18.73 10.66 34.88
CA GLU A 96 18.40 11.10 36.23
C GLU A 96 18.40 10.00 37.29
N TYR A 97 18.23 8.72 36.83
CA TYR A 97 18.19 7.59 37.75
C TYR A 97 19.58 7.33 38.38
N LYS A 98 19.60 6.97 39.68
CA LYS A 98 20.84 6.69 40.45
C LYS A 98 21.60 5.45 40.01
N ILE A 99 21.37 4.96 38.78
CA ILE A 99 22.20 3.90 38.21
C ILE A 99 23.56 4.48 37.86
N THR A 100 24.65 3.88 38.37
CA THR A 100 26.01 4.37 38.17
C THR A 100 26.87 3.29 37.48
N GLY A 101 28.03 3.69 37.00
CA GLY A 101 29.03 2.80 36.42
C GLY A 101 28.59 2.13 35.13
N ILE A 102 29.08 0.91 34.92
CA ILE A 102 28.91 0.15 33.67
C ILE A 102 27.45 -0.14 33.31
N LYS A 103 26.59 -0.28 34.33
CA LYS A 103 25.14 -0.51 34.13
C LYS A 103 24.44 0.66 33.45
N LYS A 104 24.83 1.90 33.81
CA LYS A 104 24.29 3.12 33.17
C LYS A 104 24.72 3.19 31.71
N ILE A 105 26.01 2.95 31.46
CA ILE A 105 26.57 2.95 30.08
C ILE A 105 25.89 1.88 29.23
N ALA A 106 25.73 0.67 29.75
CA ALA A 106 25.06 -0.41 29.03
C ALA A 106 23.60 -0.07 28.70
N LEU A 107 22.85 0.53 29.63
CA LEU A 107 21.47 0.95 29.40
C LEU A 107 21.36 2.07 28.36
N GLN A 108 22.27 3.05 28.41
CA GLN A 108 22.34 4.12 27.40
C GLN A 108 22.70 3.58 26.02
N ALA A 109 23.67 2.65 25.94
CA ALA A 109 24.06 2.01 24.70
C ALA A 109 22.94 1.18 24.09
N LEU A 110 22.21 0.39 24.91
CA LEU A 110 21.05 -0.37 24.47
C LEU A 110 19.95 0.55 23.93
N PHE A 111 19.66 1.63 24.63
CA PHE A 111 18.65 2.60 24.22
C PHE A 111 19.04 3.31 22.91
N ALA A 112 20.29 3.74 22.78
CA ALA A 112 20.82 4.32 21.55
C ALA A 112 20.75 3.32 20.39
N ALA A 113 21.09 2.04 20.62
CA ALA A 113 20.95 0.99 19.62
C ALA A 113 19.50 0.84 19.15
N MET A 114 18.52 0.85 20.05
CA MET A 114 17.10 0.80 19.67
C MET A 114 16.66 2.00 18.81
N ILE A 115 17.12 3.21 19.15
CA ILE A 115 16.79 4.42 18.37
C ILE A 115 17.42 4.36 16.97
N ILE A 116 18.64 3.84 16.83
CA ILE A 116 19.33 3.76 15.55
C ILE A 116 18.76 2.61 14.69
N THR A 117 18.47 1.47 15.28
CA THR A 117 17.97 0.30 14.55
C THR A 117 16.54 0.50 14.04
N PHE A 118 15.72 1.28 14.73
CA PHE A 118 14.34 1.55 14.34
C PHE A 118 14.22 2.11 12.90
N PRO A 119 14.85 3.26 12.55
CA PRO A 119 14.79 3.77 11.18
C PRO A 119 15.53 2.89 10.17
N LEU A 120 16.58 2.18 10.57
CA LEU A 120 17.31 1.26 9.68
C LEU A 120 16.45 0.07 9.26
N ILE A 121 15.72 -0.54 10.21
CA ILE A 121 14.76 -1.62 9.92
C ILE A 121 13.63 -1.10 9.02
N GLY A 122 13.12 0.11 9.30
CA GLY A 122 12.11 0.76 8.47
C GLY A 122 12.59 0.96 7.03
N TYR A 123 13.76 1.52 6.87
CA TYR A 123 14.37 1.72 5.56
C TYR A 123 14.55 0.40 4.80
N HIS A 124 15.05 -0.64 5.48
CA HIS A 124 15.23 -1.96 4.86
C HIS A 124 13.91 -2.60 4.45
N LYS A 125 12.88 -2.53 5.30
CA LYS A 125 11.53 -3.05 4.99
C LYS A 125 10.89 -2.31 3.81
N ILE A 126 11.00 -0.98 3.76
CA ILE A 126 10.44 -0.16 2.68
C ILE A 126 11.17 -0.46 1.37
N THR A 127 12.50 -0.42 1.36
CA THR A 127 13.29 -0.67 0.15
C THR A 127 13.14 -2.09 -0.38
N GLY A 128 13.07 -3.08 0.51
CA GLY A 128 12.81 -4.48 0.14
C GLY A 128 11.45 -4.65 -0.53
N ARG A 129 10.39 -4.05 0.03
CA ARG A 129 9.04 -4.10 -0.56
C ARG A 129 8.96 -3.37 -1.91
N TYR A 130 9.57 -2.19 -2.01
CA TYR A 130 9.56 -1.42 -3.25
C TYR A 130 10.33 -2.11 -4.36
N LYS A 131 11.49 -2.70 -4.07
CA LYS A 131 12.29 -3.39 -5.09
C LYS A 131 11.65 -4.72 -5.54
N ALA A 132 11.17 -5.54 -4.60
CA ALA A 132 10.69 -6.87 -4.94
C ALA A 132 9.32 -6.88 -5.64
N LYS A 133 8.36 -6.03 -5.24
CA LYS A 133 7.00 -6.06 -5.78
C LYS A 133 6.81 -5.21 -7.04
N ARG A 134 7.58 -4.13 -7.19
CA ARG A 134 7.38 -3.17 -8.28
C ARG A 134 8.01 -3.62 -9.61
N VAL A 135 9.12 -4.36 -9.55
CA VAL A 135 9.83 -4.75 -10.77
C VAL A 135 9.12 -5.90 -11.50
N GLU A 136 8.52 -6.85 -10.79
CA GLU A 136 7.92 -8.04 -11.45
C GLU A 136 6.50 -7.81 -11.99
N LYS A 137 5.64 -7.08 -11.28
CA LYS A 137 4.22 -6.91 -11.67
C LYS A 137 3.95 -5.64 -12.46
N ASP A 138 4.61 -4.53 -12.12
CA ASP A 138 4.32 -3.24 -12.75
C ASP A 138 5.15 -3.01 -14.02
N TYR A 139 6.23 -3.76 -14.22
CA TYR A 139 7.11 -3.57 -15.36
C TYR A 139 6.40 -3.85 -16.71
N PRO A 140 5.65 -4.94 -16.91
CA PRO A 140 4.89 -5.18 -18.14
C PRO A 140 3.88 -4.06 -18.43
N VAL A 141 3.18 -3.55 -17.40
CA VAL A 141 2.21 -2.46 -17.54
C VAL A 141 2.88 -1.15 -17.98
N GLN A 142 4.05 -0.84 -17.40
CA GLN A 142 4.82 0.34 -17.79
C GLN A 142 5.35 0.23 -19.22
N VAL A 143 5.85 -0.95 -19.59
CA VAL A 143 6.36 -1.19 -20.95
C VAL A 143 5.25 -1.12 -21.97
N ALA A 144 4.13 -1.83 -21.74
CA ALA A 144 2.96 -1.80 -22.62
C ALA A 144 2.40 -0.38 -22.76
N GLY A 145 2.27 0.34 -21.63
CA GLY A 145 1.80 1.72 -21.63
C GLY A 145 2.68 2.65 -22.47
N LYS A 146 4.01 2.58 -22.33
CA LYS A 146 4.93 3.38 -23.16
C LYS A 146 4.83 3.05 -24.64
N ILE A 147 4.71 1.78 -24.99
CA ILE A 147 4.54 1.37 -26.40
C ILE A 147 3.25 1.97 -26.96
N VAL A 148 2.16 1.93 -26.20
CA VAL A 148 0.90 2.56 -26.62
C VAL A 148 1.09 4.06 -26.79
N ASP A 149 1.74 4.75 -25.85
CA ASP A 149 2.01 6.19 -25.93
C ASP A 149 2.83 6.58 -27.17
N GLU A 150 3.82 5.75 -27.55
CA GLU A 150 4.70 5.98 -28.69
C GLU A 150 4.07 5.60 -30.05
N THR A 151 3.09 4.68 -30.07
CA THR A 151 2.57 4.07 -31.31
C THR A 151 1.14 4.49 -31.64
N THR A 152 0.45 5.21 -30.77
CA THR A 152 -0.93 5.65 -30.96
C THR A 152 -1.06 7.16 -30.90
N ASN A 153 -2.19 7.74 -31.36
CA ASN A 153 -2.45 9.18 -31.29
C ASN A 153 -2.92 9.58 -29.88
N GLU A 154 -2.66 10.84 -29.49
CA GLU A 154 -3.03 11.36 -28.17
C GLU A 154 -4.53 11.26 -27.84
N ASN A 155 -5.39 11.28 -28.87
CA ASN A 155 -6.84 11.23 -28.73
C ASN A 155 -7.41 9.82 -28.82
N ASP A 156 -6.60 8.82 -29.15
CA ASP A 156 -7.04 7.43 -29.20
C ASP A 156 -7.46 6.95 -27.81
N LEU A 157 -8.57 6.22 -27.76
CA LEU A 157 -9.13 5.67 -26.52
C LEU A 157 -8.75 4.20 -26.39
N ILE A 158 -8.34 3.79 -25.20
CA ILE A 158 -7.91 2.41 -24.97
C ILE A 158 -8.78 1.68 -23.94
N ILE A 159 -8.87 0.38 -24.10
CA ILE A 159 -9.37 -0.54 -23.08
C ILE A 159 -8.16 -1.16 -22.38
N GLY A 160 -7.89 -0.75 -21.14
CA GLY A 160 -6.87 -1.36 -20.29
C GLY A 160 -7.43 -2.56 -19.54
N CYS A 161 -7.11 -3.78 -19.98
CA CYS A 161 -7.55 -5.00 -19.35
C CYS A 161 -6.43 -5.60 -18.51
N ILE A 162 -6.45 -5.24 -17.21
CA ILE A 162 -5.50 -5.70 -16.21
C ILE A 162 -6.26 -6.13 -14.94
N TRP A 163 -5.82 -5.76 -13.75
CA TRP A 163 -6.52 -6.05 -12.48
C TRP A 163 -7.60 -5.02 -12.11
N GLY A 164 -8.15 -4.29 -13.07
CA GLY A 164 -9.18 -3.26 -12.85
C GLY A 164 -8.65 -1.92 -12.38
N GLY A 165 -7.33 -1.73 -12.30
CA GLY A 165 -6.71 -0.45 -11.95
C GLY A 165 -6.44 0.45 -13.16
N PRO A 166 -6.24 1.76 -12.96
CA PRO A 166 -6.03 2.75 -14.02
C PRO A 166 -4.56 2.84 -14.48
N GLU A 167 -3.65 1.99 -13.98
CA GLU A 167 -2.21 2.13 -14.18
C GLU A 167 -1.83 2.10 -15.66
N LEU A 168 -2.51 1.27 -16.45
CA LEU A 168 -2.23 1.17 -17.88
C LEU A 168 -2.62 2.46 -18.62
N LEU A 169 -3.77 3.07 -18.28
CA LEU A 169 -4.19 4.36 -18.82
C LEU A 169 -3.18 5.48 -18.45
N TYR A 170 -2.67 5.44 -17.22
CA TYR A 170 -1.67 6.38 -16.73
C TYR A 170 -0.35 6.27 -17.52
N TYR A 171 0.19 5.05 -17.66
CA TYR A 171 1.48 4.86 -18.35
C TYR A 171 1.39 5.03 -19.88
N SER A 172 0.20 4.85 -20.45
CA SER A 172 -0.04 5.11 -21.87
C SER A 172 -0.37 6.56 -22.17
N ASN A 173 -0.55 7.39 -21.14
CA ASN A 173 -1.02 8.77 -21.31
C ASN A 173 -2.29 8.85 -22.18
N ARG A 174 -3.19 7.88 -22.02
CA ARG A 174 -4.44 7.77 -22.78
C ARG A 174 -5.64 7.74 -21.86
N ARG A 175 -6.78 8.09 -22.41
CA ARG A 175 -8.10 7.93 -21.75
C ARG A 175 -8.75 6.64 -22.23
N GLY A 176 -9.79 6.20 -21.53
CA GLY A 176 -10.55 5.02 -21.94
C GLY A 176 -11.15 4.26 -20.77
N TRP A 177 -11.26 2.96 -20.90
CA TRP A 177 -11.89 2.06 -19.96
C TRP A 177 -10.89 1.18 -19.26
N VAL A 178 -11.17 0.86 -17.99
CA VAL A 178 -10.45 -0.18 -17.24
C VAL A 178 -11.35 -1.38 -17.04
N MET A 179 -10.79 -2.56 -17.24
CA MET A 179 -11.46 -3.83 -17.08
C MET A 179 -10.59 -4.79 -16.27
N ASP A 180 -11.24 -5.52 -15.35
CA ASP A 180 -10.58 -6.64 -14.67
C ASP A 180 -10.41 -7.80 -15.66
N SER A 181 -9.19 -8.34 -15.77
CA SER A 181 -8.87 -9.45 -16.66
C SER A 181 -9.74 -10.68 -16.43
N ASN A 182 -10.16 -10.96 -15.21
CA ASN A 182 -11.09 -12.05 -14.88
C ASN A 182 -12.52 -11.83 -15.42
N ARG A 183 -12.83 -10.64 -15.90
CA ARG A 183 -14.14 -10.26 -16.47
C ARG A 183 -14.03 -9.85 -17.94
N CYS A 184 -12.89 -10.12 -18.56
CA CYS A 184 -12.68 -9.82 -19.96
C CYS A 184 -13.64 -10.64 -20.82
N SER A 185 -14.41 -9.97 -21.66
CA SER A 185 -15.30 -10.62 -22.63
C SER A 185 -15.34 -9.84 -23.93
N ILE A 186 -15.59 -10.54 -25.01
CA ILE A 186 -15.68 -9.93 -26.35
C ILE A 186 -16.84 -8.96 -26.44
N GLU A 187 -17.97 -9.24 -25.75
CA GLU A 187 -19.15 -8.37 -25.73
C GLU A 187 -18.83 -7.02 -25.11
N TYR A 188 -18.08 -7.00 -24.00
CA TYR A 188 -17.70 -5.75 -23.35
C TYR A 188 -16.71 -4.95 -24.21
N ILE A 189 -15.76 -5.62 -24.85
CA ILE A 189 -14.82 -4.98 -25.79
C ILE A 189 -15.60 -4.32 -26.92
N GLU A 190 -16.59 -5.01 -27.50
CA GLU A 190 -17.44 -4.46 -28.56
C GLU A 190 -18.27 -3.27 -28.10
N ILE A 191 -18.80 -3.29 -26.88
CA ILE A 191 -19.50 -2.15 -26.30
C ILE A 191 -18.57 -0.94 -26.22
N CYS A 192 -17.35 -1.12 -25.71
CA CYS A 192 -16.37 -0.04 -25.62
C CYS A 192 -15.92 0.45 -27.01
N ARG A 193 -15.75 -0.47 -27.98
CA ARG A 193 -15.43 -0.14 -29.38
C ARG A 193 -16.52 0.73 -30.02
N GLN A 194 -17.77 0.37 -29.82
CA GLN A 194 -18.91 1.20 -30.29
C GLN A 194 -18.97 2.57 -29.64
N GLN A 195 -18.38 2.72 -28.45
CA GLN A 195 -18.23 3.99 -27.74
C GLN A 195 -16.96 4.74 -28.11
N GLY A 196 -16.18 4.24 -29.06
CA GLY A 196 -15.00 4.88 -29.60
C GLY A 196 -13.66 4.37 -29.06
N ALA A 197 -13.60 3.16 -28.49
CA ALA A 197 -12.32 2.56 -28.15
C ALA A 197 -11.57 2.13 -29.42
N ASP A 198 -10.30 2.57 -29.52
CA ASP A 198 -9.42 2.32 -30.68
C ASP A 198 -8.48 1.14 -30.43
N TYR A 199 -8.11 0.87 -29.19
CA TYR A 199 -7.18 -0.20 -28.83
C TYR A 199 -7.61 -0.98 -27.61
N PHE A 200 -7.28 -2.28 -27.61
CA PHE A 200 -7.32 -3.15 -26.46
C PHE A 200 -5.89 -3.50 -26.02
N VAL A 201 -5.61 -3.38 -24.74
CA VAL A 201 -4.29 -3.63 -24.17
C VAL A 201 -4.41 -4.46 -22.91
N THR A 202 -3.65 -5.55 -22.82
CA THR A 202 -3.58 -6.37 -21.62
C THR A 202 -2.15 -6.79 -21.30
N THR A 203 -1.85 -6.94 -20.02
CA THR A 203 -0.60 -7.54 -19.48
C THR A 203 -0.89 -8.78 -18.65
N GLN A 204 -2.11 -9.28 -18.67
CA GLN A 204 -2.56 -10.43 -17.88
C GLN A 204 -3.24 -11.48 -18.77
N GLN A 205 -2.53 -11.90 -19.82
CA GLN A 205 -3.04 -12.89 -20.77
C GLN A 205 -3.33 -14.25 -20.11
N ASP A 206 -2.59 -14.59 -19.06
CA ASP A 206 -2.74 -15.83 -18.28
C ASP A 206 -4.03 -15.89 -17.43
N THR A 207 -4.66 -14.75 -17.17
CA THR A 207 -5.91 -14.67 -16.39
C THR A 207 -7.15 -14.47 -17.25
N ILE A 208 -6.99 -14.14 -18.53
CA ILE A 208 -8.07 -14.03 -19.50
C ILE A 208 -8.33 -15.41 -20.10
N ASP A 209 -9.61 -15.76 -20.30
CA ASP A 209 -9.96 -17.01 -20.96
C ASP A 209 -9.30 -17.08 -22.34
N SER A 210 -8.67 -18.22 -22.65
CA SER A 210 -7.94 -18.41 -23.90
C SER A 210 -8.84 -18.25 -25.13
N SER A 211 -10.11 -18.68 -25.07
CA SER A 211 -11.07 -18.48 -26.13
C SER A 211 -11.33 -17.00 -26.43
N VAL A 212 -11.40 -16.16 -25.40
CA VAL A 212 -11.58 -14.71 -25.57
C VAL A 212 -10.34 -14.09 -26.21
N LEU A 213 -9.13 -14.52 -25.80
CA LEU A 213 -7.89 -14.03 -26.40
C LEU A 213 -7.75 -14.46 -27.87
N ASP A 214 -8.17 -15.67 -28.23
CA ASP A 214 -8.14 -16.15 -29.58
C ASP A 214 -9.15 -15.38 -30.44
N ASP A 215 -10.38 -15.19 -29.97
CA ASP A 215 -11.39 -14.35 -30.63
C ASP A 215 -10.90 -12.91 -30.88
N ILE A 216 -10.19 -12.32 -29.92
CA ILE A 216 -9.62 -10.97 -30.05
C ILE A 216 -8.56 -10.95 -31.14
N LYS A 217 -7.65 -11.92 -31.16
CA LYS A 217 -6.56 -12.01 -32.15
C LYS A 217 -7.05 -12.33 -33.55
N ASP A 218 -8.11 -13.10 -33.65
CA ASP A 218 -8.70 -13.49 -34.95
C ASP A 218 -9.54 -12.35 -35.57
N LYS A 219 -10.18 -11.54 -34.71
CA LYS A 219 -11.09 -10.49 -35.13
C LYS A 219 -10.42 -9.14 -35.39
N TYR A 220 -9.32 -8.84 -34.68
CA TYR A 220 -8.70 -7.53 -34.68
C TYR A 220 -7.22 -7.56 -35.05
N GLU A 221 -6.70 -6.41 -35.47
CA GLU A 221 -5.30 -6.26 -35.86
C GLU A 221 -4.38 -6.32 -34.63
N VAL A 222 -3.54 -7.35 -34.53
CA VAL A 222 -2.53 -7.45 -33.47
C VAL A 222 -1.36 -6.53 -33.81
N ILE A 223 -1.22 -5.43 -33.06
CA ILE A 223 -0.12 -4.48 -33.22
C ILE A 223 1.16 -5.05 -32.59
N ARG A 224 1.02 -5.63 -31.40
CA ARG A 224 2.15 -6.26 -30.71
C ARG A 224 1.69 -7.32 -29.72
N ALA A 225 2.35 -8.47 -29.76
CA ALA A 225 2.11 -9.57 -28.84
C ALA A 225 3.45 -10.10 -28.32
N THR A 226 3.53 -10.28 -27.00
CA THR A 226 4.64 -10.93 -26.29
C THR A 226 4.05 -11.84 -25.21
N ASN A 227 4.89 -12.54 -24.46
CA ASN A 227 4.43 -13.29 -23.30
C ASN A 227 3.95 -12.37 -22.15
N GLU A 228 4.35 -11.09 -22.15
CA GLU A 228 4.08 -10.15 -21.07
C GLU A 228 2.91 -9.21 -21.38
N TYR A 229 2.62 -8.94 -22.65
CA TYR A 229 1.54 -8.02 -23.03
C TYR A 229 1.03 -8.29 -24.45
N LEU A 230 -0.23 -7.88 -24.67
CA LEU A 230 -0.90 -7.88 -25.96
C LEU A 230 -1.51 -6.51 -26.24
N ILE A 231 -1.24 -5.93 -27.41
CA ILE A 231 -1.78 -4.66 -27.91
C ILE A 231 -2.48 -4.95 -29.24
N VAL A 232 -3.75 -4.59 -29.32
CA VAL A 232 -4.62 -4.86 -30.48
C VAL A 232 -5.34 -3.58 -30.88
N ARG A 233 -5.48 -3.32 -32.18
CA ARG A 233 -6.34 -2.26 -32.73
C ARG A 233 -7.73 -2.82 -32.95
N LEU A 234 -8.79 -2.11 -32.47
CA LEU A 234 -10.19 -2.54 -32.49
C LEU A 234 -10.95 -2.08 -33.75
#